data_d82c987e28eb100e8dfc979887060c34
#
_entry.id   d82c987e28eb100e8dfc979887060c34
#
_cell.length_a   1.000
_cell.length_b   1.000
_cell.length_c   1.000
_cell.angle_alpha   90.00
_cell.angle_beta   90.00
_cell.angle_gamma   90.00
#
_symmetry.space_group_name_H-M   'P 1'
#
loop_
_entity.id
_entity.type
_entity.pdbx_description
1 polymer ?
#
loop_
_entity_poly.entity_id
_entity_poly.type
_entity_poly.pdbx_seq_one_letter_code
_entity_poly.pdbx_strand_id
1 'polypeptide(L)'
;MSSVKLQLQDKGNHVVMDNGIARVTLSKPDGIVTGIEYNGIDNLLEVLNEESNRGYWDLVWSGPGTAGTFDVIKGTKFEVIIENEEQIEISFTRKWDPSQEGKAVPLNIDKRFVMLRGSSGFYTYAIYEHLKEWPAFSIAETRIAFKLRKEKFHYMAITDDRQRFMPLPDDRLPDRGQALAYPEAVLLVNPVEPQFKGESGILQVFMSAHYTGEDLVPKFSEGEAWKKVFGPVFVYLNSSTDDDNDPLWLWQDAKSQMNVEVESWPYSFPASDDYVKAEQRGNVVGRLLVQDRYVDKDFIAANRGYVGLALPGAAGSWQRECKDYQFWTRTDEEGFFNINGVRPGQYNLYAWIPGFIGDYKYDDIITITPGCYMYMEDLVYQPPRNGATLWEIGFPDRSAAEFYAPDPNPKYINKLYQNHPDRKKESKTYQGTTWQIKFELKNIDKDHIYTLRVAIASATFAELQVRVNDANASPLFTSGLIGRDNSIARHGIHGLYWLFNVDVAGSKLVEGENTLFLTQPRSVSPFQGIMYDYIRFEAPS
;
A
#
# COMPACT_ATOMS: atom_id res chain seq x y z
N MET A 1 15.49 10.06 41.38
CA MET A 1 14.39 10.05 40.43
C MET A 1 13.42 8.98 40.88
N SER A 2 12.18 9.30 41.26
CA SER A 2 11.17 8.31 41.61
C SER A 2 10.93 7.43 40.39
N SER A 3 11.06 6.11 40.55
CA SER A 3 10.73 5.17 39.47
C SER A 3 9.26 5.37 39.11
N VAL A 4 9.02 5.94 37.95
CA VAL A 4 7.65 6.09 37.42
C VAL A 4 7.07 4.69 37.28
N LYS A 5 5.98 4.43 38.00
CA LYS A 5 5.31 3.12 38.03
C LYS A 5 4.33 3.02 36.88
N LEU A 6 4.42 1.93 36.15
CA LEU A 6 3.38 1.51 35.22
C LEU A 6 2.10 1.17 36.02
N GLN A 7 0.96 1.75 35.68
CA GLN A 7 -0.30 1.63 36.41
C GLN A 7 -1.49 1.41 35.50
N LEU A 8 -2.36 0.48 35.88
CA LEU A 8 -3.68 0.30 35.32
C LEU A 8 -4.73 0.78 36.31
N GLN A 9 -5.63 1.65 35.89
CA GLN A 9 -6.67 2.19 36.75
C GLN A 9 -8.05 1.90 36.13
N ASP A 10 -8.86 1.11 36.83
CA ASP A 10 -10.26 0.91 36.46
C ASP A 10 -11.12 2.06 37.01
N LYS A 11 -11.79 2.78 36.12
CA LYS A 11 -12.66 3.91 36.44
C LYS A 11 -14.12 3.66 36.01
N GLY A 12 -14.61 2.46 36.19
CA GLY A 12 -15.97 2.09 35.82
C GLY A 12 -16.16 1.93 34.31
N ASN A 13 -16.65 2.95 33.65
CA ASN A 13 -16.84 2.92 32.19
C ASN A 13 -15.55 3.17 31.37
N HIS A 14 -14.44 3.41 32.04
CA HIS A 14 -13.13 3.61 31.41
C HIS A 14 -12.06 2.80 32.10
N VAL A 15 -10.99 2.54 31.38
CA VAL A 15 -9.73 2.03 31.90
C VAL A 15 -8.59 2.94 31.44
N VAL A 16 -7.63 3.17 32.34
CA VAL A 16 -6.49 4.06 32.09
C VAL A 16 -5.20 3.28 32.25
N MET A 17 -4.37 3.30 31.21
CA MET A 17 -2.98 2.84 31.26
C MET A 17 -2.08 4.08 31.43
N ASP A 18 -1.18 4.06 32.38
CA ASP A 18 -0.29 5.17 32.72
C ASP A 18 1.11 4.66 33.05
N ASN A 19 2.12 5.08 32.31
CA ASN A 19 3.52 4.77 32.59
C ASN A 19 4.33 6.00 33.05
N GLY A 20 3.62 7.11 33.35
CA GLY A 20 4.17 8.39 33.78
C GLY A 20 4.83 9.22 32.69
N ILE A 21 4.93 8.70 31.46
CA ILE A 21 5.33 9.46 30.27
C ILE A 21 4.09 9.77 29.45
N ALA A 22 3.24 8.76 29.23
CA ALA A 22 1.98 8.85 28.51
C ALA A 22 0.87 8.22 29.34
N ARG A 23 -0.35 8.77 29.22
CA ARG A 23 -1.55 8.21 29.81
C ARG A 23 -2.61 8.02 28.73
N VAL A 24 -3.12 6.79 28.62
CA VAL A 24 -4.11 6.42 27.59
C VAL A 24 -5.38 5.96 28.27
N THR A 25 -6.49 6.62 27.96
CA THR A 25 -7.83 6.31 28.48
C THR A 25 -8.66 5.63 27.41
N LEU A 26 -9.27 4.49 27.74
CA LEU A 26 -10.13 3.71 26.85
C LEU A 26 -11.49 3.49 27.49
N SER A 27 -12.55 3.54 26.68
CA SER A 27 -13.91 3.20 27.13
C SER A 27 -14.09 1.70 27.31
N LYS A 28 -14.90 1.29 28.30
CA LYS A 28 -15.28 -0.11 28.55
C LYS A 28 -16.77 -0.31 28.30
N PRO A 29 -17.17 -1.43 27.66
CA PRO A 29 -16.34 -2.49 27.07
C PRO A 29 -15.90 -2.20 25.64
N ASP A 30 -16.19 -1.01 25.07
CA ASP A 30 -16.05 -0.69 23.64
C ASP A 30 -14.58 -0.71 23.16
N GLY A 31 -13.62 -0.31 24.01
CA GLY A 31 -12.23 -0.17 23.64
C GLY A 31 -11.97 0.96 22.63
N ILE A 32 -12.65 2.09 22.82
CA ILE A 32 -12.40 3.35 22.12
C ILE A 32 -11.36 4.13 22.91
N VAL A 33 -10.33 4.62 22.26
CA VAL A 33 -9.36 5.54 22.87
C VAL A 33 -10.01 6.92 22.98
N THR A 34 -10.37 7.31 24.21
CA THR A 34 -11.10 8.55 24.49
C THR A 34 -10.15 9.70 24.88
N GLY A 35 -8.94 9.36 25.33
CA GLY A 35 -7.93 10.36 25.69
C GLY A 35 -6.50 9.81 25.62
N ILE A 36 -5.59 10.69 25.26
CA ILE A 36 -4.14 10.51 25.28
C ILE A 36 -3.54 11.76 25.94
N GLU A 37 -3.05 11.64 27.16
CA GLU A 37 -2.34 12.71 27.86
C GLU A 37 -0.83 12.54 27.64
N TYR A 38 -0.15 13.63 27.28
CA TYR A 38 1.28 13.60 27.03
C TYR A 38 1.87 15.01 27.18
N ASN A 39 3.04 15.10 27.80
CA ASN A 39 3.82 16.34 27.96
C ASN A 39 2.98 17.55 28.44
N GLY A 40 2.14 17.34 29.47
CA GLY A 40 1.31 18.40 30.06
C GLY A 40 0.06 18.76 29.26
N ILE A 41 -0.18 18.12 28.11
CA ILE A 41 -1.42 18.26 27.35
C ILE A 41 -2.43 17.25 27.88
N ASP A 42 -3.58 17.72 28.30
CA ASP A 42 -4.66 16.94 28.91
C ASP A 42 -5.29 15.91 27.97
N ASN A 43 -5.32 16.18 26.66
CA ASN A 43 -5.75 15.25 25.64
C ASN A 43 -5.21 15.66 24.28
N LEU A 44 -4.52 14.74 23.59
CA LEU A 44 -4.07 14.94 22.21
C LEU A 44 -5.19 14.73 21.17
N LEU A 45 -6.29 14.07 21.58
CA LEU A 45 -7.43 13.84 20.70
C LEU A 45 -8.39 15.03 20.71
N GLU A 46 -9.17 15.17 19.63
CA GLU A 46 -10.12 16.27 19.46
C GLU A 46 -11.28 16.15 20.47
N VAL A 47 -11.22 16.98 21.49
CA VAL A 47 -12.18 16.95 22.61
C VAL A 47 -13.57 17.47 22.24
N LEU A 48 -13.70 18.20 21.12
CA LEU A 48 -15.01 18.62 20.59
C LEU A 48 -15.78 17.46 19.97
N ASN A 49 -15.10 16.37 19.62
CA ASN A 49 -15.76 15.14 19.20
C ASN A 49 -16.29 14.37 20.41
N GLU A 50 -17.39 13.66 20.21
CA GLU A 50 -17.85 12.63 21.16
C GLU A 50 -16.74 11.61 21.43
N GLU A 51 -16.66 11.08 22.64
CA GLU A 51 -15.64 10.09 23.01
C GLU A 51 -15.60 8.89 22.07
N SER A 52 -16.77 8.41 21.66
CA SER A 52 -16.93 7.30 20.71
C SER A 52 -16.31 7.55 19.32
N ASN A 53 -15.93 8.80 19.03
CA ASN A 53 -15.44 9.24 17.72
C ASN A 53 -14.05 9.89 17.80
N ARG A 54 -13.21 9.53 18.80
CA ARG A 54 -11.86 10.11 18.98
C ARG A 54 -10.76 9.19 18.50
N GLY A 55 -10.68 7.95 19.02
CA GLY A 55 -9.66 6.97 18.63
C GLY A 55 -10.23 5.57 18.59
N TYR A 56 -10.20 4.93 17.43
CA TYR A 56 -10.86 3.64 17.24
C TYR A 56 -10.24 2.79 16.11
N TRP A 57 -10.53 1.50 16.17
CA TRP A 57 -10.42 0.60 15.02
C TRP A 57 -11.77 0.57 14.29
N ASP A 58 -11.73 0.59 12.96
CA ASP A 58 -12.89 0.44 12.11
C ASP A 58 -12.62 -0.47 10.92
N LEU A 59 -13.68 -0.82 10.21
CA LEU A 59 -13.61 -1.51 8.94
C LEU A 59 -14.78 -1.10 8.04
N VAL A 60 -14.60 -1.30 6.72
CA VAL A 60 -15.68 -1.24 5.73
C VAL A 60 -15.80 -2.61 5.09
N TRP A 61 -16.98 -3.17 5.12
CA TRP A 61 -17.22 -4.53 4.68
C TRP A 61 -18.48 -4.68 3.82
N SER A 62 -18.53 -5.77 3.07
CA SER A 62 -19.71 -6.18 2.30
C SER A 62 -19.95 -7.67 2.48
N GLY A 63 -21.22 -8.06 2.54
CA GLY A 63 -21.63 -9.46 2.72
C GLY A 63 -23.12 -9.64 2.37
N PRO A 64 -23.74 -10.78 2.73
CA PRO A 64 -25.15 -11.02 2.47
C PRO A 64 -26.03 -9.88 3.04
N GLY A 65 -26.82 -9.26 2.17
CA GLY A 65 -27.74 -8.19 2.54
C GLY A 65 -27.12 -6.84 2.86
N THR A 66 -25.78 -6.67 2.70
CA THR A 66 -25.10 -5.39 2.98
C THR A 66 -23.96 -5.12 2.01
N ALA A 67 -23.69 -3.85 1.74
CA ALA A 67 -22.60 -3.42 0.87
C ALA A 67 -21.96 -2.13 1.38
N GLY A 68 -20.63 -2.10 1.47
CA GLY A 68 -19.86 -0.92 1.88
C GLY A 68 -20.23 -0.41 3.28
N THR A 69 -20.55 -1.32 4.21
CA THR A 69 -20.98 -0.96 5.56
C THR A 69 -19.78 -0.56 6.41
N PHE A 70 -19.82 0.66 6.93
CA PHE A 70 -18.86 1.17 7.90
C PHE A 70 -19.19 0.64 9.30
N ASP A 71 -18.21 0.07 9.98
CA ASP A 71 -18.35 -0.52 11.31
C ASP A 71 -17.17 -0.08 12.21
N VAL A 72 -17.46 0.77 13.19
CA VAL A 72 -16.53 1.03 14.29
C VAL A 72 -16.48 -0.19 15.19
N ILE A 73 -15.33 -0.79 15.31
CA ILE A 73 -15.15 -2.04 16.06
C ILE A 73 -15.26 -1.77 17.56
N LYS A 74 -16.44 -2.01 18.10
CA LYS A 74 -16.70 -1.93 19.55
C LYS A 74 -16.60 -3.31 20.17
N GLY A 75 -15.82 -3.41 21.26
CA GLY A 75 -15.78 -4.62 22.09
C GLY A 75 -17.10 -4.82 22.84
N THR A 76 -17.39 -6.07 23.18
CA THR A 76 -18.49 -6.45 24.07
C THR A 76 -18.00 -6.99 25.41
N LYS A 77 -16.70 -7.30 25.50
CA LYS A 77 -16.03 -7.78 26.69
C LYS A 77 -14.68 -7.11 26.85
N PHE A 78 -14.34 -6.70 28.06
CA PHE A 78 -13.05 -6.19 28.48
C PHE A 78 -12.33 -7.19 29.37
N GLU A 79 -11.03 -7.37 29.17
CA GLU A 79 -10.15 -8.22 30.02
C GLU A 79 -8.78 -7.59 30.18
N VAL A 80 -8.21 -7.72 31.38
CA VAL A 80 -6.80 -7.44 31.65
C VAL A 80 -6.03 -8.73 31.39
N ILE A 81 -5.09 -8.68 30.45
CA ILE A 81 -4.30 -9.85 30.04
C ILE A 81 -3.00 -9.91 30.80
N ILE A 82 -2.29 -8.79 30.88
CA ILE A 82 -1.06 -8.62 31.65
C ILE A 82 -1.15 -7.32 32.43
N GLU A 83 -0.75 -7.39 33.70
CA GLU A 83 -0.51 -6.22 34.54
C GLU A 83 0.67 -6.53 35.44
N ASN A 84 1.83 -5.95 35.15
CA ASN A 84 3.04 -6.08 35.93
C ASN A 84 3.88 -4.78 35.86
N GLU A 85 5.10 -4.81 36.40
CA GLU A 85 5.97 -3.64 36.45
C GLU A 85 6.53 -3.22 35.07
N GLU A 86 6.54 -4.12 34.09
CA GLU A 86 7.13 -3.89 32.76
C GLU A 86 6.09 -3.71 31.65
N GLN A 87 4.89 -4.29 31.83
CA GLN A 87 3.87 -4.32 30.78
C GLN A 87 2.45 -4.31 31.33
N ILE A 88 1.62 -3.52 30.69
CA ILE A 88 0.16 -3.65 30.73
C ILE A 88 -0.31 -4.09 29.34
N GLU A 89 -1.13 -5.16 29.30
CA GLU A 89 -1.85 -5.56 28.08
C GLU A 89 -3.31 -5.80 28.41
N ILE A 90 -4.19 -5.13 27.68
CA ILE A 90 -5.66 -5.22 27.85
C ILE A 90 -6.31 -5.62 26.54
N SER A 91 -7.44 -6.29 26.63
CA SER A 91 -8.20 -6.86 25.53
C SER A 91 -9.63 -6.35 25.50
N PHE A 92 -10.14 -6.08 24.29
CA PHE A 92 -11.51 -5.75 24.01
C PHE A 92 -12.03 -6.67 22.89
N THR A 93 -12.83 -7.68 23.27
CA THR A 93 -13.29 -8.69 22.33
C THR A 93 -14.73 -8.45 21.89
N ARG A 94 -15.01 -8.77 20.62
CA ARG A 94 -16.33 -8.90 20.04
C ARG A 94 -16.43 -10.24 19.34
N LYS A 95 -17.40 -11.07 19.72
CA LYS A 95 -17.69 -12.34 19.06
C LYS A 95 -18.91 -12.18 18.18
N TRP A 96 -18.82 -12.71 16.96
CA TRP A 96 -19.93 -12.75 16.02
C TRP A 96 -20.77 -14.02 16.23
N ASP A 97 -22.06 -13.90 16.01
CA ASP A 97 -23.01 -15.02 15.97
C ASP A 97 -24.02 -14.83 14.82
N PRO A 98 -24.69 -15.92 14.35
CA PRO A 98 -25.60 -15.86 13.20
C PRO A 98 -26.76 -14.86 13.29
N SER A 99 -27.18 -14.46 14.49
CA SER A 99 -28.22 -13.44 14.66
C SER A 99 -27.81 -12.04 14.22
N GLN A 100 -26.49 -11.85 14.00
CA GLN A 100 -25.87 -10.61 13.56
C GLN A 100 -25.63 -10.55 12.04
N GLU A 101 -26.06 -11.57 11.31
CA GLU A 101 -25.92 -11.59 9.85
C GLU A 101 -26.56 -10.34 9.21
N GLY A 102 -25.84 -9.72 8.28
CA GLY A 102 -26.22 -8.46 7.64
C GLY A 102 -26.12 -7.20 8.53
N LYS A 103 -25.79 -7.33 9.82
CA LYS A 103 -25.68 -6.21 10.78
C LYS A 103 -24.24 -5.95 11.23
N ALA A 104 -23.45 -7.00 11.39
CA ALA A 104 -22.05 -6.93 11.77
C ALA A 104 -21.22 -7.85 10.88
N VAL A 105 -19.96 -7.48 10.65
CA VAL A 105 -19.02 -8.30 9.90
C VAL A 105 -18.87 -9.67 10.56
N PRO A 106 -18.89 -10.80 9.78
CA PRO A 106 -18.79 -12.14 10.36
C PRO A 106 -17.35 -12.46 10.81
N LEU A 107 -16.91 -11.76 11.85
CA LEU A 107 -15.58 -11.89 12.45
C LEU A 107 -15.65 -11.89 13.98
N ASN A 108 -14.92 -12.81 14.61
CA ASN A 108 -14.44 -12.59 15.97
C ASN A 108 -13.30 -11.59 15.91
N ILE A 109 -13.33 -10.58 16.75
CA ILE A 109 -12.30 -9.55 16.80
C ILE A 109 -11.85 -9.38 18.24
N ASP A 110 -10.52 -9.45 18.46
CA ASP A 110 -9.87 -9.16 19.72
C ASP A 110 -8.89 -8.00 19.51
N LYS A 111 -9.27 -6.81 20.00
CA LYS A 111 -8.40 -5.62 19.98
C LYS A 111 -7.57 -5.59 21.25
N ARG A 112 -6.27 -5.43 21.08
CA ARG A 112 -5.30 -5.36 22.17
C ARG A 112 -4.64 -3.99 22.22
N PHE A 113 -4.40 -3.52 23.43
CA PHE A 113 -3.61 -2.34 23.71
C PHE A 113 -2.53 -2.70 24.72
N VAL A 114 -1.30 -2.30 24.42
CA VAL A 114 -0.13 -2.61 25.23
C VAL A 114 0.61 -1.33 25.57
N MET A 115 0.94 -1.16 26.83
CA MET A 115 1.81 -0.09 27.31
C MET A 115 3.02 -0.71 28.00
N LEU A 116 4.21 -0.31 27.57
CA LEU A 116 5.47 -0.77 28.16
C LEU A 116 6.04 0.29 29.10
N ARG A 117 6.75 -0.16 30.10
CA ARG A 117 7.49 0.71 31.02
C ARG A 117 8.52 1.53 30.25
N GLY A 118 8.56 2.84 30.49
CA GLY A 118 9.52 3.74 29.88
C GLY A 118 9.31 4.06 28.41
N SER A 119 8.26 3.51 27.76
CA SER A 119 7.93 3.78 26.38
C SER A 119 7.19 5.10 26.20
N SER A 120 7.59 5.91 25.23
CA SER A 120 6.88 7.16 24.89
C SER A 120 5.74 6.87 23.92
N GLY A 121 4.69 6.23 24.43
CA GLY A 121 3.53 5.84 23.61
C GLY A 121 2.96 4.48 24.03
N PHE A 122 2.20 3.89 23.11
CA PHE A 122 1.57 2.59 23.32
C PHE A 122 1.44 1.82 22.01
N TYR A 123 1.29 0.50 22.11
CA TYR A 123 1.03 -0.35 20.96
C TYR A 123 -0.42 -0.77 20.92
N THR A 124 -0.92 -1.01 19.72
CA THR A 124 -2.22 -1.64 19.50
C THR A 124 -2.13 -2.68 18.38
N TYR A 125 -2.84 -3.78 18.55
CA TYR A 125 -2.99 -4.81 17.52
C TYR A 125 -4.38 -5.44 17.60
N ALA A 126 -4.80 -6.11 16.54
CA ALA A 126 -6.07 -6.79 16.51
C ALA A 126 -5.96 -8.17 15.86
N ILE A 127 -6.68 -9.12 16.42
CA ILE A 127 -6.80 -10.48 15.89
C ILE A 127 -8.19 -10.59 15.30
N TYR A 128 -8.25 -10.91 13.99
CA TYR A 128 -9.50 -11.16 13.28
C TYR A 128 -9.58 -12.64 12.95
N GLU A 129 -10.73 -13.24 13.22
CA GLU A 129 -10.98 -14.66 12.97
C GLU A 129 -12.33 -14.86 12.30
N HIS A 130 -12.34 -15.52 11.14
CA HIS A 130 -13.52 -15.99 10.44
C HIS A 130 -13.60 -17.51 10.54
N LEU A 131 -14.73 -18.04 11.02
CA LEU A 131 -14.95 -19.46 11.14
C LEU A 131 -15.52 -20.06 9.86
N LYS A 132 -15.24 -21.33 9.63
CA LYS A 132 -15.60 -22.05 8.42
C LYS A 132 -17.11 -22.04 8.10
N GLU A 133 -17.94 -22.02 9.13
CA GLU A 133 -19.39 -22.10 9.00
C GLU A 133 -20.07 -20.74 8.77
N TRP A 134 -19.29 -19.68 8.71
CA TRP A 134 -19.81 -18.31 8.59
C TRP A 134 -19.93 -17.87 7.13
N PRO A 135 -20.83 -16.89 6.86
CA PRO A 135 -21.13 -16.47 5.49
C PRO A 135 -19.95 -15.76 4.82
N ALA A 136 -19.92 -15.83 3.51
CA ALA A 136 -18.96 -15.12 2.67
C ALA A 136 -19.05 -13.60 2.90
N PHE A 137 -17.91 -12.90 2.84
CA PHE A 137 -17.83 -11.44 2.97
C PHE A 137 -16.55 -10.89 2.34
N SER A 138 -16.45 -9.56 2.31
CA SER A 138 -15.22 -8.87 1.91
C SER A 138 -14.94 -7.69 2.83
N ILE A 139 -13.65 -7.35 2.98
CA ILE A 139 -13.19 -6.19 3.75
C ILE A 139 -12.58 -5.18 2.78
N ALA A 140 -13.27 -4.09 2.50
CA ALA A 140 -12.72 -3.02 1.68
C ALA A 140 -11.66 -2.21 2.43
N GLU A 141 -11.84 -2.03 3.73
CA GLU A 141 -10.93 -1.27 4.58
C GLU A 141 -10.89 -1.84 6.00
N THR A 142 -9.74 -1.77 6.66
CA THR A 142 -9.62 -1.84 8.12
C THR A 142 -8.58 -0.80 8.55
N ARG A 143 -8.91 -0.02 9.59
CA ARG A 143 -8.13 1.17 9.95
C ARG A 143 -7.98 1.33 11.46
N ILE A 144 -6.93 2.06 11.84
CA ILE A 144 -6.80 2.70 13.14
C ILE A 144 -6.93 4.19 12.90
N ALA A 145 -7.91 4.83 13.51
CA ALA A 145 -8.16 6.25 13.33
C ALA A 145 -7.99 6.99 14.67
N PHE A 146 -7.18 8.04 14.66
CA PHE A 146 -7.06 9.01 15.75
C PHE A 146 -7.41 10.40 15.23
N LYS A 147 -8.42 11.02 15.81
CA LYS A 147 -8.81 12.38 15.48
C LYS A 147 -8.11 13.33 16.43
N LEU A 148 -7.02 13.89 15.95
CA LEU A 148 -6.13 14.74 16.73
C LEU A 148 -6.69 16.16 16.89
N ARG A 149 -6.29 16.84 17.96
CA ARG A 149 -6.66 18.25 18.21
C ARG A 149 -6.12 19.14 17.10
N LYS A 150 -7.02 19.76 16.37
CA LYS A 150 -6.70 20.59 15.20
C LYS A 150 -5.80 21.79 15.51
N GLU A 151 -5.89 22.35 16.73
CA GLU A 151 -5.03 23.47 17.17
C GLU A 151 -3.61 23.04 17.56
N LYS A 152 -3.33 21.72 17.61
CA LYS A 152 -2.01 21.18 17.96
C LYS A 152 -1.33 20.46 16.80
N PHE A 153 -2.12 19.88 15.90
CA PHE A 153 -1.61 19.01 14.83
C PHE A 153 -1.96 19.61 13.46
N HIS A 154 -1.05 20.36 12.89
CA HIS A 154 -1.20 21.02 11.59
C HIS A 154 0.01 20.84 10.68
N TYR A 155 0.92 19.94 11.02
CA TYR A 155 2.01 19.54 10.16
C TYR A 155 1.97 18.04 9.92
N MET A 156 2.25 17.62 8.67
CA MET A 156 2.29 16.22 8.26
C MET A 156 3.60 15.94 7.56
N ALA A 157 4.28 14.86 7.97
CA ALA A 157 5.44 14.29 7.30
C ALA A 157 5.18 12.82 6.99
N ILE A 158 5.47 12.40 5.75
CA ILE A 158 5.33 11.01 5.29
C ILE A 158 6.70 10.47 4.88
N THR A 159 7.50 11.28 4.21
CA THR A 159 8.88 11.03 3.80
C THR A 159 9.68 12.32 3.93
N ASP A 160 11.01 12.25 3.77
CA ASP A 160 11.86 13.44 3.88
C ASP A 160 11.53 14.52 2.84
N ASP A 161 11.02 14.11 1.68
CA ASP A 161 10.61 14.98 0.56
C ASP A 161 9.10 15.23 0.50
N ARG A 162 8.31 14.63 1.41
CA ARG A 162 6.84 14.76 1.46
C ARG A 162 6.39 15.19 2.84
N GLN A 163 6.59 16.45 3.12
CA GLN A 163 6.26 17.11 4.38
C GLN A 163 5.57 18.44 4.10
N ARG A 164 4.54 18.78 4.88
CA ARG A 164 3.82 20.02 4.68
C ARG A 164 2.95 20.38 5.88
N PHE A 165 2.64 21.67 5.99
CA PHE A 165 1.54 22.10 6.85
C PHE A 165 0.20 21.67 6.25
N MET A 166 -0.73 21.31 7.12
CA MET A 166 -2.09 20.93 6.73
C MET A 166 -2.96 22.18 6.61
N PRO A 167 -3.85 22.25 5.60
CA PRO A 167 -4.84 23.31 5.52
C PRO A 167 -5.74 23.32 6.76
N LEU A 168 -6.11 24.53 7.18
CA LEU A 168 -7.08 24.71 8.25
C LEU A 168 -8.50 24.32 7.78
N PRO A 169 -9.42 23.95 8.68
CA PRO A 169 -10.80 23.63 8.31
C PRO A 169 -11.49 24.75 7.52
N ASP A 170 -11.20 26.00 7.86
CA ASP A 170 -11.76 27.18 7.19
C ASP A 170 -11.27 27.34 5.75
N ASP A 171 -10.12 26.79 5.40
CA ASP A 171 -9.60 26.81 4.04
C ASP A 171 -10.46 26.00 3.05
N ARG A 172 -11.37 25.18 3.56
CA ARG A 172 -12.34 24.41 2.75
C ARG A 172 -13.63 25.16 2.46
N LEU A 173 -13.82 26.35 3.04
CA LEU A 173 -14.98 27.19 2.75
C LEU A 173 -15.01 27.60 1.26
N PRO A 174 -16.19 27.79 0.67
CA PRO A 174 -16.34 28.06 -0.77
C PRO A 174 -15.59 29.30 -1.28
N ASP A 175 -15.37 30.29 -0.43
CA ASP A 175 -14.63 31.52 -0.72
C ASP A 175 -13.11 31.38 -0.56
N ARG A 176 -12.65 30.29 0.07
CA ARG A 176 -11.24 30.03 0.37
C ARG A 176 -10.66 28.88 -0.42
N GLY A 177 -11.45 27.82 -0.64
CA GLY A 177 -11.04 26.61 -1.35
C GLY A 177 -11.91 26.32 -2.56
N GLN A 178 -11.29 25.80 -3.61
CA GLN A 178 -11.99 25.24 -4.78
C GLN A 178 -11.98 23.73 -4.67
N ALA A 179 -13.16 23.11 -4.62
CA ALA A 179 -13.28 21.66 -4.63
C ALA A 179 -12.65 21.08 -5.90
N LEU A 180 -11.92 19.97 -5.75
CA LEU A 180 -11.30 19.21 -6.81
C LEU A 180 -12.15 17.98 -7.16
N ALA A 181 -11.62 17.10 -8.03
CA ALA A 181 -12.33 15.88 -8.45
C ALA A 181 -12.58 14.92 -7.28
N TYR A 182 -11.75 15.00 -6.24
CA TYR A 182 -11.94 14.26 -5.00
C TYR A 182 -12.70 15.10 -3.97
N PRO A 183 -13.68 14.53 -3.26
CA PRO A 183 -14.36 15.25 -2.18
C PRO A 183 -13.42 15.73 -1.06
N GLU A 184 -12.32 15.01 -0.86
CA GLU A 184 -11.32 15.30 0.19
C GLU A 184 -10.33 16.39 -0.22
N ALA A 185 -10.16 16.64 -1.51
CA ALA A 185 -9.15 17.56 -2.02
C ALA A 185 -9.72 18.92 -2.36
N VAL A 186 -9.02 19.96 -1.94
CA VAL A 186 -9.32 21.35 -2.28
C VAL A 186 -8.06 22.05 -2.78
N LEU A 187 -8.21 22.91 -3.79
CA LEU A 187 -7.19 23.87 -4.15
C LEU A 187 -7.37 25.13 -3.31
N LEU A 188 -6.33 25.55 -2.60
CA LEU A 188 -6.35 26.73 -1.75
C LEU A 188 -6.27 27.99 -2.63
N VAL A 189 -7.38 28.70 -2.76
CA VAL A 189 -7.49 29.91 -3.58
C VAL A 189 -7.21 31.16 -2.74
N ASN A 190 -7.77 31.20 -1.52
CA ASN A 190 -7.60 32.28 -0.58
C ASN A 190 -7.50 31.71 0.84
N PRO A 191 -6.41 30.97 1.16
CA PRO A 191 -6.25 30.33 2.46
C PRO A 191 -6.12 31.33 3.60
N VAL A 192 -6.39 30.85 4.82
CA VAL A 192 -6.19 31.63 6.05
C VAL A 192 -4.72 32.06 6.16
N GLU A 193 -3.80 31.16 5.83
CA GLU A 193 -2.37 31.45 5.77
C GLU A 193 -1.95 31.67 4.30
N PRO A 194 -1.63 32.91 3.89
CA PRO A 194 -1.40 33.29 2.49
C PRO A 194 -0.28 32.49 1.78
N GLN A 195 0.70 31.99 2.52
CA GLN A 195 1.81 31.18 1.96
C GLN A 195 1.33 29.88 1.31
N PHE A 196 0.16 29.36 1.71
CA PHE A 196 -0.39 28.12 1.13
C PHE A 196 -1.26 28.36 -0.09
N LYS A 197 -1.32 29.57 -0.61
CA LYS A 197 -2.11 29.89 -1.81
C LYS A 197 -1.62 29.10 -3.04
N GLY A 198 -2.54 28.37 -3.64
CA GLY A 198 -2.25 27.53 -4.80
C GLY A 198 -1.87 26.09 -4.44
N GLU A 199 -1.69 25.78 -3.16
CA GLU A 199 -1.48 24.41 -2.71
C GLU A 199 -2.79 23.62 -2.68
N SER A 200 -2.67 22.31 -2.80
CA SER A 200 -3.78 21.38 -2.62
C SER A 200 -3.55 20.56 -1.36
N GLY A 201 -4.52 20.57 -0.46
CA GLY A 201 -4.49 19.77 0.75
C GLY A 201 -5.25 18.47 0.59
N ILE A 202 -4.61 17.33 0.91
CA ILE A 202 -5.28 16.07 1.18
C ILE A 202 -5.19 15.81 2.67
N LEU A 203 -6.32 15.59 3.32
CA LEU A 203 -6.44 15.66 4.77
C LEU A 203 -6.52 14.30 5.47
N GLN A 204 -6.20 13.18 4.81
CA GLN A 204 -6.39 11.86 5.41
C GLN A 204 -5.21 10.92 5.17
N VAL A 205 -4.74 10.30 6.27
CA VAL A 205 -3.82 9.16 6.24
C VAL A 205 -4.66 7.89 6.41
N PHE A 206 -4.64 7.01 5.39
CA PHE A 206 -5.34 5.73 5.41
C PHE A 206 -4.36 4.57 5.30
N MET A 207 -4.63 3.51 6.03
CA MET A 207 -4.02 2.19 5.79
C MET A 207 -5.12 1.24 5.33
N SER A 208 -5.27 1.02 4.00
CA SER A 208 -6.27 0.08 3.51
C SER A 208 -6.28 -0.09 1.99
N ALA A 209 -7.09 -1.05 1.50
CA ALA A 209 -7.41 -1.26 0.09
C ALA A 209 -8.03 -0.04 -0.61
N HIS A 210 -8.47 0.98 0.12
CA HIS A 210 -8.97 2.24 -0.43
C HIS A 210 -8.00 2.90 -1.42
N TYR A 211 -6.70 2.84 -1.14
CA TYR A 211 -5.67 3.36 -2.04
C TYR A 211 -5.22 2.37 -3.10
N THR A 212 -5.28 1.09 -2.81
CA THR A 212 -4.79 0.03 -3.69
C THR A 212 -5.83 -0.44 -4.70
N GLY A 213 -7.12 -0.20 -4.42
CA GLY A 213 -8.22 -0.55 -5.32
C GLY A 213 -8.84 -1.92 -5.06
N GLU A 214 -9.85 -2.26 -5.87
CA GLU A 214 -10.67 -3.46 -5.68
C GLU A 214 -9.92 -4.79 -5.86
N ASP A 215 -8.81 -4.80 -6.61
CA ASP A 215 -8.02 -6.01 -6.82
C ASP A 215 -7.30 -6.46 -5.54
N LEU A 216 -7.19 -5.57 -4.53
CA LEU A 216 -6.57 -5.84 -3.23
C LEU A 216 -7.58 -5.83 -2.07
N VAL A 217 -8.86 -5.96 -2.36
CA VAL A 217 -9.90 -6.18 -1.35
C VAL A 217 -9.93 -7.66 -0.95
N PRO A 218 -9.63 -8.03 0.30
CA PRO A 218 -9.78 -9.39 0.78
C PRO A 218 -11.22 -9.88 0.65
N LYS A 219 -11.43 -10.98 -0.07
CA LYS A 219 -12.74 -11.61 -0.29
C LYS A 219 -12.71 -13.01 0.30
N PHE A 220 -13.60 -13.28 1.21
CA PHE A 220 -13.71 -14.57 1.90
C PHE A 220 -14.94 -15.32 1.37
N SER A 221 -14.72 -16.57 0.99
CA SER A 221 -15.78 -17.43 0.48
C SER A 221 -16.51 -18.15 1.62
N GLU A 222 -17.68 -18.63 1.35
CA GLU A 222 -18.34 -19.59 2.23
C GLU A 222 -17.46 -20.84 2.42
N GLY A 223 -17.34 -21.31 3.64
CA GLY A 223 -16.49 -22.44 3.98
C GLY A 223 -15.00 -22.13 4.14
N GLU A 224 -14.58 -20.88 4.04
CA GLU A 224 -13.20 -20.43 4.19
C GLU A 224 -12.94 -19.96 5.62
N ALA A 225 -12.20 -20.76 6.41
CA ALA A 225 -11.70 -20.32 7.71
C ALA A 225 -10.46 -19.42 7.54
N TRP A 226 -10.38 -18.36 8.33
CA TRP A 226 -9.25 -17.44 8.26
C TRP A 226 -8.97 -16.78 9.60
N LYS A 227 -7.69 -16.52 9.89
CA LYS A 227 -7.27 -15.76 11.07
C LYS A 227 -6.03 -14.93 10.75
N LYS A 228 -6.03 -13.66 11.17
CA LYS A 228 -4.89 -12.75 10.97
C LYS A 228 -4.71 -11.82 12.16
N VAL A 229 -3.44 -11.56 12.49
CA VAL A 229 -3.03 -10.52 13.43
C VAL A 229 -2.62 -9.28 12.64
N PHE A 230 -3.26 -8.16 12.90
CA PHE A 230 -2.91 -6.84 12.37
C PHE A 230 -2.14 -6.05 13.41
N GLY A 231 -0.91 -5.67 13.12
CA GLY A 231 -0.02 -5.00 14.06
C GLY A 231 0.95 -5.98 14.76
N PRO A 232 1.53 -5.61 15.91
CA PRO A 232 1.35 -4.35 16.66
C PRO A 232 1.78 -3.10 15.89
N VAL A 233 1.00 -2.04 16.08
CA VAL A 233 1.32 -0.69 15.60
C VAL A 233 1.72 0.15 16.81
N PHE A 234 2.88 0.81 16.74
CA PHE A 234 3.33 1.72 17.77
C PHE A 234 2.77 3.12 17.53
N VAL A 235 2.05 3.65 18.48
CA VAL A 235 1.59 5.04 18.54
C VAL A 235 2.61 5.82 19.35
N TYR A 236 3.64 6.30 18.68
CA TYR A 236 4.73 7.04 19.28
C TYR A 236 4.33 8.49 19.58
N LEU A 237 4.73 8.99 20.73
CA LEU A 237 4.50 10.36 21.18
C LEU A 237 5.83 11.04 21.39
N ASN A 238 6.02 12.19 20.75
CA ASN A 238 7.18 13.04 20.97
C ASN A 238 6.80 14.51 21.07
N SER A 239 7.71 15.32 21.60
CA SER A 239 7.53 16.76 21.71
C SER A 239 8.89 17.45 21.61
N SER A 240 8.92 18.65 21.04
CA SER A 240 10.10 19.51 21.08
C SER A 240 10.26 20.11 22.47
N THR A 241 11.50 20.23 22.93
CA THR A 241 11.86 20.93 24.16
C THR A 241 12.21 22.40 23.92
N ASP A 242 12.39 22.80 22.66
CA ASP A 242 12.78 24.15 22.28
C ASP A 242 11.57 24.99 21.88
N ASP A 243 11.59 26.28 22.20
CA ASP A 243 10.54 27.25 21.85
C ASP A 243 10.37 27.45 20.32
N ASP A 244 11.27 26.89 19.54
CA ASP A 244 11.36 27.08 18.08
C ASP A 244 10.37 26.24 17.26
N ASN A 245 9.62 25.32 17.89
CA ASN A 245 8.59 24.48 17.25
C ASN A 245 8.98 23.91 15.88
N ASP A 246 10.25 23.51 15.71
CA ASP A 246 10.73 22.95 14.44
C ASP A 246 10.15 21.55 14.20
N PRO A 247 9.21 21.37 13.24
CA PRO A 247 8.64 20.08 12.94
C PRO A 247 9.66 19.09 12.36
N LEU A 248 10.78 19.56 11.81
CA LEU A 248 11.84 18.69 11.27
C LEU A 248 12.52 17.91 12.38
N TRP A 249 12.71 18.50 13.55
CA TRP A 249 13.25 17.77 14.70
C TRP A 249 12.33 16.62 15.12
N LEU A 250 11.03 16.87 15.23
CA LEU A 250 10.04 15.84 15.56
C LEU A 250 10.03 14.72 14.53
N TRP A 251 10.22 15.05 13.25
CA TRP A 251 10.32 14.08 12.18
C TRP A 251 11.59 13.23 12.27
N GLN A 252 12.75 13.83 12.56
CA GLN A 252 14.00 13.09 12.72
C GLN A 252 13.96 12.16 13.95
N ASP A 253 13.40 12.63 15.05
CA ASP A 253 13.20 11.82 16.26
C ASP A 253 12.24 10.64 15.97
N ALA A 254 11.14 10.87 15.28
CA ALA A 254 10.21 9.79 14.87
C ALA A 254 10.90 8.75 13.96
N LYS A 255 11.78 9.16 13.05
CA LYS A 255 12.57 8.23 12.23
C LYS A 255 13.56 7.42 13.07
N SER A 256 14.18 8.05 14.06
CA SER A 256 15.07 7.33 14.99
C SER A 256 14.31 6.26 15.77
N GLN A 257 13.12 6.59 16.26
CA GLN A 257 12.25 5.61 16.92
C GLN A 257 11.80 4.50 15.97
N MET A 258 11.46 4.85 14.73
CA MET A 258 11.10 3.86 13.70
C MET A 258 12.22 2.81 13.51
N ASN A 259 13.49 3.23 13.49
CA ASN A 259 14.61 2.29 13.38
C ASN A 259 14.68 1.34 14.59
N VAL A 260 14.45 1.86 15.80
CA VAL A 260 14.37 1.03 17.01
C VAL A 260 13.25 -0.01 16.89
N GLU A 261 12.09 0.38 16.38
CA GLU A 261 10.96 -0.54 16.17
C GLU A 261 11.28 -1.62 15.14
N VAL A 262 11.91 -1.25 14.01
CA VAL A 262 12.33 -2.19 12.97
C VAL A 262 13.33 -3.21 13.50
N GLU A 263 14.31 -2.77 14.30
CA GLU A 263 15.31 -3.66 14.93
C GLU A 263 14.70 -4.56 16.00
N SER A 264 13.66 -4.08 16.69
CA SER A 264 12.97 -4.83 17.76
C SER A 264 11.97 -5.84 17.23
N TRP A 265 11.57 -5.72 15.96
CA TRP A 265 10.60 -6.64 15.36
C TRP A 265 11.27 -7.97 14.94
N PRO A 266 10.61 -9.14 15.13
CA PRO A 266 9.30 -9.38 15.75
C PRO A 266 9.34 -9.24 17.26
N TYR A 267 8.36 -8.49 17.79
CA TYR A 267 8.29 -8.20 19.22
C TYR A 267 8.14 -9.46 20.10
N SER A 268 8.63 -9.40 21.33
CA SER A 268 8.49 -10.46 22.35
C SER A 268 7.33 -10.23 23.31
N PHE A 269 6.82 -9.00 23.40
CA PHE A 269 5.85 -8.60 24.42
C PHE A 269 4.39 -8.99 24.14
N PRO A 270 3.87 -9.13 22.89
CA PRO A 270 2.47 -9.49 22.70
C PRO A 270 2.13 -10.81 23.37
N ALA A 271 1.09 -10.80 24.22
CA ALA A 271 0.71 -11.97 25.01
C ALA A 271 -0.13 -13.00 24.24
N SER A 272 -0.69 -12.61 23.11
CA SER A 272 -1.51 -13.52 22.31
C SER A 272 -0.66 -14.63 21.68
N ASP A 273 -1.13 -15.88 21.79
CA ASP A 273 -0.53 -17.04 21.09
C ASP A 273 -0.68 -16.95 19.57
N ASP A 274 -1.63 -16.15 19.07
CA ASP A 274 -1.80 -15.90 17.62
C ASP A 274 -0.68 -15.00 17.06
N TYR A 275 0.04 -14.27 17.93
CA TYR A 275 1.23 -13.52 17.52
C TYR A 275 2.48 -14.41 17.60
N VAL A 276 2.97 -14.82 16.45
CA VAL A 276 4.18 -15.66 16.35
C VAL A 276 5.42 -14.83 16.73
N LYS A 277 6.07 -15.20 17.82
CA LYS A 277 7.25 -14.51 18.38
C LYS A 277 8.53 -14.84 17.59
N ALA A 278 9.61 -14.08 17.82
CA ALA A 278 10.86 -14.20 17.07
C ALA A 278 11.44 -15.62 17.05
N GLU A 279 11.49 -16.29 18.20
CA GLU A 279 12.01 -17.64 18.34
C GLU A 279 11.19 -18.72 17.62
N GLN A 280 9.95 -18.40 17.27
CA GLN A 280 9.04 -19.28 16.55
C GLN A 280 9.08 -19.06 15.03
N ARG A 281 9.91 -18.12 14.57
CA ARG A 281 10.01 -17.75 13.14
C ARG A 281 11.28 -18.32 12.52
N GLY A 282 11.31 -18.42 11.20
CA GLY A 282 12.48 -18.87 10.45
C GLY A 282 13.07 -17.76 9.60
N ASN A 283 14.23 -18.05 9.02
CA ASN A 283 14.96 -17.16 8.12
C ASN A 283 15.31 -17.88 6.82
N VAL A 284 15.33 -17.14 5.71
CA VAL A 284 15.72 -17.65 4.40
C VAL A 284 16.78 -16.73 3.80
N VAL A 285 17.93 -17.30 3.44
CA VAL A 285 19.04 -16.57 2.83
C VAL A 285 19.41 -17.20 1.51
N GLY A 286 19.93 -16.42 0.58
CA GLY A 286 20.37 -16.91 -0.71
C GLY A 286 20.96 -15.80 -1.56
N ARG A 287 21.15 -16.11 -2.82
CA ARG A 287 21.65 -15.17 -3.82
C ARG A 287 20.76 -15.24 -5.06
N LEU A 288 20.41 -14.08 -5.61
CA LEU A 288 19.65 -13.96 -6.85
C LEU A 288 20.54 -13.38 -7.96
N LEU A 289 20.55 -14.06 -9.07
CA LEU A 289 21.27 -13.70 -10.29
C LEU A 289 20.29 -13.54 -11.45
N VAL A 290 20.65 -12.78 -12.46
CA VAL A 290 19.92 -12.64 -13.71
C VAL A 290 20.75 -13.18 -14.85
N GLN A 291 20.11 -13.91 -15.76
CA GLN A 291 20.72 -14.37 -17.01
C GLN A 291 19.94 -13.81 -18.20
N ASP A 292 20.49 -12.78 -18.83
CA ASP A 292 19.99 -12.23 -20.10
C ASP A 292 21.16 -12.11 -21.08
N ARG A 293 21.26 -13.09 -21.98
CA ARG A 293 22.34 -13.24 -22.98
C ARG A 293 22.49 -12.04 -23.92
N TYR A 294 21.50 -11.17 -24.01
CA TYR A 294 21.52 -9.98 -24.84
C TYR A 294 22.02 -8.74 -24.08
N VAL A 295 22.12 -8.83 -22.75
CA VAL A 295 22.70 -7.80 -21.88
C VAL A 295 24.13 -8.17 -21.52
N ASP A 296 24.33 -9.40 -21.01
CA ASP A 296 25.64 -9.92 -20.66
C ASP A 296 25.69 -11.45 -20.94
N LYS A 297 26.88 -11.96 -21.25
CA LYS A 297 27.11 -13.40 -21.40
C LYS A 297 27.18 -14.11 -20.07
N ASP A 298 27.65 -13.43 -19.04
CA ASP A 298 27.78 -13.92 -17.68
C ASP A 298 26.52 -13.64 -16.86
N PHE A 299 26.43 -14.25 -15.69
CA PHE A 299 25.37 -13.95 -14.74
C PHE A 299 25.56 -12.55 -14.17
N ILE A 300 24.45 -11.80 -14.13
CA ILE A 300 24.39 -10.46 -13.58
C ILE A 300 23.86 -10.57 -12.15
N ALA A 301 24.52 -9.94 -11.17
CA ALA A 301 23.99 -9.84 -9.82
C ALA A 301 22.66 -9.05 -9.82
N ALA A 302 21.64 -9.57 -9.15
CA ALA A 302 20.35 -8.89 -9.02
C ALA A 302 20.45 -7.75 -7.99
N ASN A 303 21.18 -6.69 -8.33
CA ASN A 303 21.37 -5.54 -7.44
C ASN A 303 20.05 -4.84 -7.12
N ARG A 304 19.77 -4.61 -5.82
CA ARG A 304 18.55 -3.99 -5.31
C ARG A 304 17.25 -4.70 -5.74
N GLY A 305 17.33 -5.97 -6.11
CA GLY A 305 16.18 -6.79 -6.40
C GLY A 305 15.29 -6.97 -5.17
N TYR A 306 14.02 -7.10 -5.38
CA TYR A 306 13.07 -7.44 -4.32
C TYR A 306 12.87 -8.94 -4.32
N VAL A 307 13.10 -9.57 -3.17
CA VAL A 307 12.93 -11.01 -2.97
C VAL A 307 12.00 -11.20 -1.78
N GLY A 308 11.01 -12.06 -1.92
CA GLY A 308 10.03 -12.26 -0.86
C GLY A 308 9.34 -13.61 -0.88
N LEU A 309 8.76 -13.93 0.26
CA LEU A 309 7.91 -15.11 0.47
C LEU A 309 6.46 -14.67 0.58
N ALA A 310 5.60 -15.30 -0.21
CA ALA A 310 4.15 -15.13 -0.17
C ALA A 310 3.47 -16.49 -0.37
N LEU A 311 2.15 -16.54 -0.18
CA LEU A 311 1.38 -17.76 -0.42
C LEU A 311 1.68 -18.38 -1.79
N PRO A 312 1.67 -19.73 -1.91
CA PRO A 312 1.91 -20.41 -3.16
C PRO A 312 0.93 -19.98 -4.27
N GLY A 313 1.49 -19.66 -5.43
CA GLY A 313 0.71 -19.21 -6.60
C GLY A 313 1.56 -19.09 -7.86
N ALA A 314 0.99 -18.53 -8.92
CA ALA A 314 1.71 -18.22 -10.16
C ALA A 314 2.73 -17.09 -9.96
N ALA A 315 3.68 -16.92 -10.87
CA ALA A 315 4.58 -15.78 -10.89
C ALA A 315 3.77 -14.48 -10.93
N GLY A 316 4.11 -13.50 -10.08
CA GLY A 316 3.38 -12.25 -9.94
C GLY A 316 2.08 -12.30 -9.12
N SER A 317 1.61 -13.49 -8.68
CA SER A 317 0.38 -13.62 -7.88
C SER A 317 0.47 -12.92 -6.51
N TRP A 318 1.67 -12.80 -5.98
CA TRP A 318 1.95 -12.09 -4.74
C TRP A 318 1.41 -10.64 -4.72
N GLN A 319 1.32 -10.00 -5.89
CA GLN A 319 0.81 -8.64 -5.99
C GLN A 319 -0.66 -8.50 -5.56
N ARG A 320 -1.44 -9.57 -5.64
CA ARG A 320 -2.86 -9.60 -5.24
C ARG A 320 -3.11 -10.34 -3.95
N GLU A 321 -2.04 -10.89 -3.34
CA GLU A 321 -2.16 -11.57 -2.04
C GLU A 321 -2.35 -10.52 -0.93
N CYS A 322 -3.54 -10.46 -0.34
CA CYS A 322 -3.92 -9.49 0.67
C CYS A 322 -4.53 -10.11 1.95
N LYS A 323 -4.76 -11.45 1.96
CA LYS A 323 -5.34 -12.14 3.11
C LYS A 323 -4.30 -12.55 4.14
N ASP A 324 -3.18 -13.09 3.70
CA ASP A 324 -2.14 -13.62 4.57
C ASP A 324 -0.92 -12.70 4.70
N TYR A 325 0.21 -13.28 5.06
CA TYR A 325 1.44 -12.55 5.31
C TYR A 325 2.40 -12.69 4.14
N GLN A 326 3.12 -11.61 3.87
CA GLN A 326 4.23 -11.58 2.94
C GLN A 326 5.48 -11.06 3.66
N PHE A 327 6.65 -11.60 3.29
CA PHE A 327 7.94 -11.23 3.88
C PHE A 327 8.90 -10.85 2.78
N TRP A 328 9.26 -9.59 2.69
CA TRP A 328 10.07 -9.04 1.60
C TRP A 328 11.37 -8.42 2.13
N THR A 329 12.43 -8.56 1.34
CA THR A 329 13.72 -7.89 1.53
C THR A 329 14.27 -7.40 0.20
N ARG A 330 15.41 -6.73 0.26
CA ARG A 330 16.18 -6.34 -0.93
C ARG A 330 17.48 -7.10 -0.98
N THR A 331 17.94 -7.39 -2.19
CA THR A 331 19.29 -7.89 -2.43
C THR A 331 20.32 -6.75 -2.30
N ASP A 332 21.53 -7.11 -1.92
CA ASP A 332 22.68 -6.22 -1.99
C ASP A 332 23.27 -6.10 -3.42
N GLU A 333 24.44 -5.46 -3.54
CA GLU A 333 25.10 -5.24 -4.83
C GLU A 333 25.56 -6.54 -5.50
N GLU A 334 25.84 -7.58 -4.73
CA GLU A 334 26.26 -8.90 -5.18
C GLU A 334 25.07 -9.87 -5.38
N GLY A 335 23.85 -9.43 -5.10
CA GLY A 335 22.60 -10.20 -5.25
C GLY A 335 22.25 -11.05 -4.04
N PHE A 336 22.95 -10.95 -2.91
CA PHE A 336 22.60 -11.68 -1.69
C PHE A 336 21.37 -11.08 -1.01
N PHE A 337 20.55 -11.95 -0.40
CA PHE A 337 19.37 -11.56 0.34
C PHE A 337 19.22 -12.33 1.64
N ASN A 338 18.52 -11.73 2.60
CA ASN A 338 18.16 -12.33 3.87
C ASN A 338 16.73 -11.94 4.23
N ILE A 339 15.80 -12.91 4.21
CA ILE A 339 14.41 -12.74 4.63
C ILE A 339 14.28 -13.24 6.05
N ASN A 340 14.21 -12.32 6.99
CA ASN A 340 14.16 -12.62 8.42
C ASN A 340 12.73 -12.68 8.96
N GLY A 341 12.56 -13.41 10.05
CA GLY A 341 11.33 -13.37 10.84
C GLY A 341 10.10 -13.94 10.14
N VAL A 342 10.29 -14.91 9.26
CA VAL A 342 9.21 -15.55 8.50
C VAL A 342 8.38 -16.46 9.41
N ARG A 343 7.05 -16.29 9.41
CA ARG A 343 6.14 -17.17 10.14
C ARG A 343 6.22 -18.60 9.61
N PRO A 344 6.03 -19.63 10.46
CA PRO A 344 5.88 -21.01 9.98
C PRO A 344 4.74 -21.13 8.98
N GLY A 345 4.98 -21.86 7.90
CA GLY A 345 4.01 -22.04 6.82
C GLY A 345 4.64 -22.48 5.51
N GLN A 346 3.82 -22.55 4.47
CA GLN A 346 4.24 -22.88 3.10
C GLN A 346 4.16 -21.65 2.22
N TYR A 347 5.22 -21.40 1.45
CA TYR A 347 5.39 -20.23 0.61
C TYR A 347 5.98 -20.60 -0.75
N ASN A 348 5.76 -19.75 -1.76
CA ASN A 348 6.72 -19.65 -2.87
C ASN A 348 7.63 -18.44 -2.63
N LEU A 349 8.86 -18.54 -3.12
CA LEU A 349 9.74 -17.39 -3.22
C LEU A 349 9.50 -16.70 -4.56
N TYR A 350 9.27 -15.42 -4.48
CA TYR A 350 9.08 -14.52 -5.61
C TYR A 350 10.15 -13.45 -5.63
N ALA A 351 10.46 -12.95 -6.81
CA ALA A 351 11.32 -11.79 -6.93
C ALA A 351 10.98 -10.95 -8.17
N TRP A 352 11.39 -9.70 -8.14
CA TRP A 352 11.49 -8.83 -9.29
C TRP A 352 12.69 -7.90 -9.14
N ILE A 353 13.32 -7.52 -10.24
CA ILE A 353 14.58 -6.81 -10.23
C ILE A 353 14.45 -5.53 -11.07
N PRO A 354 14.70 -4.33 -10.50
CA PRO A 354 14.79 -3.10 -11.29
C PRO A 354 15.81 -3.25 -12.43
N GLY A 355 15.43 -2.81 -13.62
CA GLY A 355 16.22 -3.02 -14.84
C GLY A 355 15.83 -4.25 -15.66
N PHE A 356 15.00 -5.15 -15.10
CA PHE A 356 14.54 -6.36 -15.79
C PHE A 356 13.02 -6.51 -15.70
N ILE A 357 12.37 -6.85 -16.81
CA ILE A 357 10.91 -7.03 -16.88
C ILE A 357 10.50 -8.40 -16.34
N GLY A 358 9.27 -8.50 -15.85
CA GLY A 358 8.63 -9.74 -15.42
C GLY A 358 8.83 -10.08 -13.95
N ASP A 359 8.36 -11.27 -13.57
CA ASP A 359 8.39 -11.81 -12.21
C ASP A 359 9.16 -13.12 -12.19
N TYR A 360 10.07 -13.24 -11.23
CA TYR A 360 10.68 -14.51 -10.88
C TYR A 360 9.82 -15.25 -9.88
N LYS A 361 9.78 -16.56 -10.00
CA LYS A 361 9.23 -17.49 -9.03
C LYS A 361 10.14 -18.70 -8.92
N TYR A 362 10.49 -19.09 -7.70
CA TYR A 362 11.15 -20.36 -7.43
C TYR A 362 10.14 -21.50 -7.55
N ASP A 363 10.50 -22.58 -8.22
CA ASP A 363 9.55 -23.64 -8.60
C ASP A 363 9.02 -24.42 -7.39
N ASP A 364 9.88 -24.71 -6.41
CA ASP A 364 9.52 -25.50 -5.26
C ASP A 364 8.83 -24.68 -4.17
N ILE A 365 8.00 -25.36 -3.37
CA ILE A 365 7.39 -24.80 -2.17
C ILE A 365 8.41 -24.77 -1.03
N ILE A 366 8.57 -23.62 -0.43
CA ILE A 366 9.40 -23.42 0.75
C ILE A 366 8.55 -23.62 2.00
N THR A 367 8.95 -24.57 2.84
CA THR A 367 8.30 -24.83 4.13
C THR A 367 9.13 -24.24 5.26
N ILE A 368 8.58 -23.26 5.96
CA ILE A 368 9.20 -22.64 7.13
C ILE A 368 8.69 -23.34 8.39
N THR A 369 9.61 -23.79 9.23
CA THR A 369 9.34 -24.34 10.57
C THR A 369 9.91 -23.43 11.65
N PRO A 370 9.42 -23.51 12.91
CA PRO A 370 9.96 -22.69 13.99
C PRO A 370 11.48 -22.80 14.13
N GLY A 371 12.17 -21.66 14.17
CA GLY A 371 13.62 -21.57 14.34
C GLY A 371 14.46 -22.04 13.15
N CYS A 372 13.85 -22.37 11.99
CA CYS A 372 14.61 -22.82 10.84
C CYS A 372 15.48 -21.69 10.25
N TYR A 373 16.64 -22.09 9.73
CA TYR A 373 17.52 -21.25 8.92
C TYR A 373 17.76 -21.97 7.61
N MET A 374 17.19 -21.44 6.54
CA MET A 374 17.25 -22.07 5.21
C MET A 374 18.23 -21.32 4.33
N TYR A 375 19.19 -22.05 3.78
CA TYR A 375 20.11 -21.56 2.77
C TYR A 375 19.63 -22.00 1.39
N MET A 376 19.39 -21.03 0.50
CA MET A 376 19.10 -21.26 -0.91
C MET A 376 20.39 -21.19 -1.71
N GLU A 377 20.56 -22.10 -2.67
CA GLU A 377 21.63 -21.98 -3.67
C GLU A 377 21.40 -20.73 -4.54
N ASP A 378 22.33 -20.47 -5.47
CA ASP A 378 22.18 -19.36 -6.42
C ASP A 378 20.89 -19.53 -7.24
N LEU A 379 19.98 -18.57 -7.11
CA LEU A 379 18.74 -18.52 -7.86
C LEU A 379 18.98 -17.72 -9.14
N VAL A 380 18.53 -18.22 -10.28
CA VAL A 380 18.76 -17.60 -11.58
C VAL A 380 17.44 -17.19 -12.22
N TYR A 381 17.25 -15.89 -12.40
CA TYR A 381 16.12 -15.33 -13.14
C TYR A 381 16.47 -15.18 -14.61
N GLN A 382 15.65 -15.72 -15.48
CA GLN A 382 15.70 -15.50 -16.93
C GLN A 382 14.53 -14.61 -17.33
N PRO A 383 14.76 -13.29 -17.55
CA PRO A 383 13.70 -12.38 -17.96
C PRO A 383 13.11 -12.77 -19.31
N PRO A 384 11.83 -12.49 -19.58
CA PRO A 384 11.24 -12.72 -20.88
C PRO A 384 12.04 -12.04 -21.99
N ARG A 385 12.54 -12.84 -22.96
CA ARG A 385 13.39 -12.37 -24.05
C ARG A 385 13.26 -13.27 -25.27
N ASN A 386 12.92 -12.68 -26.43
CA ASN A 386 12.92 -13.41 -27.69
C ASN A 386 14.17 -13.12 -28.51
N GLY A 387 14.53 -11.84 -28.70
CA GLY A 387 15.64 -11.43 -29.52
C GLY A 387 16.38 -10.21 -28.97
N ALA A 388 17.31 -9.69 -29.77
CA ALA A 388 18.02 -8.47 -29.44
C ALA A 388 17.09 -7.26 -29.35
N THR A 389 17.36 -6.36 -28.44
CA THR A 389 16.64 -5.08 -28.35
C THR A 389 16.92 -4.22 -29.56
N LEU A 390 15.90 -3.82 -30.28
CA LEU A 390 15.98 -2.84 -31.35
C LEU A 390 15.88 -1.42 -30.82
N TRP A 391 14.94 -1.20 -29.91
CA TRP A 391 14.78 0.04 -29.14
C TRP A 391 13.97 -0.23 -27.86
N GLU A 392 14.08 0.67 -26.92
CA GLU A 392 13.36 0.63 -25.65
C GLU A 392 13.05 2.04 -25.13
N ILE A 393 12.02 2.18 -24.30
CA ILE A 393 11.58 3.44 -23.68
C ILE A 393 11.25 3.13 -22.21
N GLY A 394 11.76 3.96 -21.29
CA GLY A 394 11.58 3.84 -19.85
C GLY A 394 12.65 2.97 -19.20
N PHE A 395 12.51 2.78 -17.91
CA PHE A 395 13.33 1.90 -17.09
C PHE A 395 12.41 0.95 -16.32
N PRO A 396 12.56 -0.38 -16.46
CA PRO A 396 11.61 -1.31 -15.84
C PRO A 396 11.84 -1.38 -14.33
N ASP A 397 11.13 -0.53 -13.58
CA ASP A 397 11.16 -0.48 -12.12
C ASP A 397 9.76 -0.55 -11.48
N ARG A 398 8.75 -0.85 -12.31
CA ARG A 398 7.31 -0.92 -11.96
C ARG A 398 6.73 0.44 -11.58
N SER A 399 7.35 1.51 -11.98
CA SER A 399 6.84 2.86 -11.84
C SER A 399 6.64 3.50 -13.21
N ALA A 400 5.82 4.54 -13.27
CA ALA A 400 5.64 5.34 -14.48
C ALA A 400 6.50 6.61 -14.45
N ALA A 401 7.65 6.59 -13.79
CA ALA A 401 8.45 7.78 -13.55
C ALA A 401 8.85 8.51 -14.84
N GLU A 402 9.26 7.76 -15.88
CA GLU A 402 9.67 8.32 -17.16
C GLU A 402 8.48 8.74 -18.06
N PHE A 403 7.31 8.12 -17.84
CA PHE A 403 6.09 8.40 -18.61
C PHE A 403 5.18 9.40 -17.90
N TYR A 404 5.38 9.62 -16.60
CA TYR A 404 4.63 10.58 -15.83
C TYR A 404 5.22 11.97 -16.04
N ALA A 405 4.58 12.77 -16.88
CA ALA A 405 4.88 14.19 -17.04
C ALA A 405 3.90 14.98 -16.16
N PRO A 406 4.26 15.33 -14.91
CA PRO A 406 3.42 16.21 -14.10
C PRO A 406 3.30 17.55 -14.82
N ASP A 407 2.10 18.10 -14.85
CA ASP A 407 1.90 19.43 -15.44
C ASP A 407 2.80 20.42 -14.69
N PRO A 408 3.69 21.14 -15.39
CA PRO A 408 4.59 22.10 -14.77
C PRO A 408 3.84 23.28 -14.13
N ASN A 409 2.56 23.45 -14.45
CA ASN A 409 1.71 24.45 -13.83
C ASN A 409 1.00 23.84 -12.59
N PRO A 410 1.36 24.28 -11.37
CA PRO A 410 0.75 23.76 -10.13
C PRO A 410 -0.77 23.85 -10.08
N LYS A 411 -1.36 24.74 -10.89
CA LYS A 411 -2.83 24.87 -11.00
C LYS A 411 -3.50 23.63 -11.56
N TYR A 412 -2.77 22.78 -12.29
CA TYR A 412 -3.31 21.59 -12.92
C TYR A 412 -3.02 20.30 -12.13
N ILE A 413 -2.07 20.31 -11.19
CA ILE A 413 -1.68 19.10 -10.44
C ILE A 413 -2.90 18.38 -9.85
N ASN A 414 -3.86 19.11 -9.29
CA ASN A 414 -5.09 18.52 -8.75
C ASN A 414 -6.34 18.84 -9.59
N LYS A 415 -6.18 19.54 -10.70
CA LYS A 415 -7.24 19.85 -11.66
C LYS A 415 -7.16 19.03 -12.94
N LEU A 416 -6.19 18.11 -13.01
CA LEU A 416 -5.95 17.30 -14.21
C LEU A 416 -7.24 16.74 -14.80
N TYR A 417 -8.12 16.23 -13.93
CA TYR A 417 -9.38 15.60 -14.34
C TYR A 417 -10.52 16.58 -14.61
N GLN A 418 -10.44 17.80 -14.11
CA GLN A 418 -11.48 18.82 -14.35
C GLN A 418 -11.20 19.69 -15.57
N ASN A 419 -9.94 19.99 -15.85
CA ASN A 419 -9.52 20.94 -16.87
C ASN A 419 -8.49 20.36 -17.86
N HIS A 420 -8.23 19.05 -17.84
CA HIS A 420 -7.32 18.42 -18.78
C HIS A 420 -7.74 18.72 -20.24
N PRO A 421 -6.81 18.98 -21.18
CA PRO A 421 -7.14 19.27 -22.58
C PRO A 421 -8.05 18.23 -23.24
N ASP A 422 -7.91 16.97 -22.84
CA ASP A 422 -8.70 15.85 -23.37
C ASP A 422 -10.12 15.79 -22.79
N ARG A 423 -10.45 16.67 -21.84
CA ARG A 423 -11.80 16.80 -21.29
C ARG A 423 -12.58 17.91 -21.96
N LYS A 424 -13.66 17.59 -22.65
CA LYS A 424 -14.58 18.58 -23.18
C LYS A 424 -15.38 19.23 -22.04
N LYS A 425 -15.14 20.52 -21.79
CA LYS A 425 -15.74 21.29 -20.69
C LYS A 425 -17.28 21.24 -20.65
N GLU A 426 -17.92 21.21 -21.82
CA GLU A 426 -19.37 21.37 -21.95
C GLU A 426 -20.17 20.08 -21.82
N SER A 427 -19.55 18.92 -22.04
CA SER A 427 -20.27 17.63 -22.13
C SER A 427 -19.92 16.64 -21.02
N LYS A 428 -18.97 16.96 -20.11
CA LYS A 428 -18.38 16.00 -19.16
C LYS A 428 -17.94 14.67 -19.83
N THR A 429 -17.60 14.73 -21.11
CA THR A 429 -17.10 13.57 -21.85
C THR A 429 -15.58 13.53 -21.83
N TYR A 430 -15.05 12.34 -21.66
CA TYR A 430 -13.62 12.05 -21.73
C TYR A 430 -13.34 11.42 -23.09
N GLN A 431 -12.11 11.51 -23.58
CA GLN A 431 -11.73 10.91 -24.85
C GLN A 431 -10.69 9.82 -24.60
N GLY A 432 -10.78 8.73 -25.37
CA GLY A 432 -9.70 7.76 -25.46
C GLY A 432 -8.45 8.43 -26.07
N THR A 433 -7.28 7.98 -25.67
CA THR A 433 -6.00 8.51 -26.13
C THR A 433 -5.24 7.49 -26.95
N THR A 434 -4.48 7.97 -27.94
CA THR A 434 -3.57 7.14 -28.73
C THR A 434 -2.18 7.76 -28.72
N TRP A 435 -1.23 7.02 -28.17
CA TRP A 435 0.18 7.38 -28.24
C TRP A 435 0.80 6.77 -29.49
N GLN A 436 1.75 7.49 -30.09
CA GLN A 436 2.48 7.07 -31.27
C GLN A 436 3.95 6.93 -30.92
N ILE A 437 4.53 5.78 -31.26
CA ILE A 437 5.96 5.56 -31.18
C ILE A 437 6.46 5.40 -32.61
N LYS A 438 7.26 6.35 -33.07
CA LYS A 438 7.88 6.34 -34.38
C LYS A 438 9.32 5.87 -34.28
N PHE A 439 9.71 4.96 -35.16
CA PHE A 439 11.06 4.38 -35.17
C PHE A 439 11.43 3.92 -36.58
N GLU A 440 12.72 3.85 -36.85
CA GLU A 440 13.26 3.39 -38.11
C GLU A 440 13.78 1.95 -38.00
N LEU A 441 13.48 1.16 -39.02
CA LEU A 441 14.05 -0.19 -39.16
C LEU A 441 14.78 -0.32 -40.50
N LYS A 442 15.83 -1.16 -40.46
CA LYS A 442 16.61 -1.58 -41.63
C LYS A 442 16.78 -3.10 -41.61
N ASN A 443 16.82 -3.70 -42.79
CA ASN A 443 17.02 -5.15 -42.93
C ASN A 443 15.93 -5.98 -42.23
N ILE A 444 14.67 -5.67 -42.50
CA ILE A 444 13.54 -6.34 -41.88
C ILE A 444 13.41 -7.78 -42.40
N ASP A 445 13.39 -8.70 -41.45
CA ASP A 445 13.01 -10.08 -41.72
C ASP A 445 11.47 -10.17 -41.82
N LYS A 446 10.96 -10.35 -43.04
CA LYS A 446 9.51 -10.35 -43.34
C LYS A 446 8.82 -11.64 -42.92
N ASP A 447 9.56 -12.70 -42.79
CA ASP A 447 9.05 -14.05 -42.54
C ASP A 447 8.99 -14.40 -41.04
N HIS A 448 9.65 -13.60 -40.20
CA HIS A 448 9.74 -13.83 -38.76
C HIS A 448 8.90 -12.85 -37.94
N ILE A 449 8.74 -13.18 -36.66
CA ILE A 449 7.95 -12.42 -35.70
C ILE A 449 8.89 -11.57 -34.82
N TYR A 450 8.62 -10.28 -34.76
CA TYR A 450 9.19 -9.33 -33.81
C TYR A 450 8.33 -9.31 -32.56
N THR A 451 8.88 -8.97 -31.41
CA THR A 451 8.12 -8.92 -30.15
C THR A 451 8.12 -7.51 -29.58
N LEU A 452 6.93 -6.95 -29.38
CA LEU A 452 6.74 -5.76 -28.58
C LEU A 452 6.37 -6.15 -27.15
N ARG A 453 7.18 -5.75 -26.19
CA ARG A 453 6.89 -5.93 -24.77
C ARG A 453 6.41 -4.61 -24.20
N VAL A 454 5.28 -4.68 -23.51
CA VAL A 454 4.66 -3.51 -22.87
C VAL A 454 4.46 -3.82 -21.40
N ALA A 455 5.26 -3.19 -20.56
CA ALA A 455 5.09 -3.22 -19.11
C ALA A 455 4.27 -2.01 -18.65
N ILE A 456 3.32 -2.27 -17.78
CA ILE A 456 2.38 -1.28 -17.26
C ILE A 456 2.53 -1.21 -15.76
N ALA A 457 2.78 0.00 -15.23
CA ALA A 457 2.92 0.26 -13.81
C ALA A 457 1.58 0.32 -13.07
N SER A 458 0.52 0.74 -13.75
CA SER A 458 -0.84 0.83 -13.19
C SER A 458 -1.87 0.92 -14.30
N ALA A 459 -3.05 0.36 -14.07
CA ALA A 459 -4.20 0.51 -14.95
C ALA A 459 -5.50 0.55 -14.16
N THR A 460 -6.45 1.38 -14.59
CA THR A 460 -7.76 1.51 -13.95
C THR A 460 -8.87 1.43 -14.99
N PHE A 461 -9.62 0.32 -15.00
CA PHE A 461 -10.72 0.05 -15.94
C PHE A 461 -10.38 0.39 -17.40
N ALA A 462 -9.13 0.14 -17.78
CA ALA A 462 -8.56 0.50 -19.06
C ALA A 462 -8.54 -0.68 -20.04
N GLU A 463 -8.17 -0.39 -21.27
CA GLU A 463 -7.91 -1.38 -22.32
C GLU A 463 -6.74 -0.88 -23.16
N LEU A 464 -5.76 -1.73 -23.41
CA LEU A 464 -4.68 -1.42 -24.33
C LEU A 464 -4.93 -2.09 -25.68
N GLN A 465 -4.94 -1.29 -26.75
CA GLN A 465 -4.93 -1.78 -28.13
C GLN A 465 -3.63 -1.37 -28.81
N VAL A 466 -3.04 -2.32 -29.55
CA VAL A 466 -1.80 -2.08 -30.31
C VAL A 466 -2.06 -2.23 -31.80
N ARG A 467 -1.60 -1.25 -32.60
CA ARG A 467 -1.61 -1.27 -34.08
C ARG A 467 -0.24 -0.89 -34.62
N VAL A 468 0.04 -1.30 -35.86
CA VAL A 468 1.31 -1.02 -36.54
C VAL A 468 1.01 -0.42 -37.89
N ASN A 469 1.65 0.71 -38.20
CA ASN A 469 1.65 1.43 -39.48
C ASN A 469 0.29 1.90 -40.02
N ASP A 470 -0.82 1.43 -39.46
CA ASP A 470 -2.17 1.89 -39.83
C ASP A 470 -3.01 2.08 -38.56
N ALA A 471 -3.31 3.34 -38.22
CA ALA A 471 -4.11 3.72 -37.06
C ALA A 471 -5.57 3.20 -37.12
N ASN A 472 -6.09 2.92 -38.30
CA ASN A 472 -7.46 2.50 -38.52
C ASN A 472 -7.63 0.99 -38.72
N ALA A 473 -6.52 0.25 -38.79
CA ALA A 473 -6.56 -1.21 -38.87
C ALA A 473 -7.17 -1.84 -37.61
N SER A 474 -7.63 -3.07 -37.71
CA SER A 474 -7.95 -3.87 -36.55
C SER A 474 -6.72 -4.00 -35.65
N PRO A 475 -6.86 -3.91 -34.31
CA PRO A 475 -5.72 -4.09 -33.41
C PRO A 475 -5.03 -5.43 -33.62
N LEU A 476 -3.70 -5.44 -33.61
CA LEU A 476 -2.91 -6.67 -33.52
C LEU A 476 -3.09 -7.34 -32.16
N PHE A 477 -3.27 -6.52 -31.15
CA PHE A 477 -3.41 -6.94 -29.77
C PHE A 477 -4.45 -6.08 -29.06
N THR A 478 -5.21 -6.71 -28.18
CA THR A 478 -6.04 -6.04 -27.18
C THR A 478 -5.89 -6.76 -25.83
N SER A 479 -5.67 -5.98 -24.78
CA SER A 479 -5.57 -6.53 -23.41
C SER A 479 -6.92 -6.98 -22.87
N GLY A 480 -8.04 -6.57 -23.49
CA GLY A 480 -9.33 -6.55 -22.82
C GLY A 480 -9.35 -5.55 -21.65
N LEU A 481 -10.34 -5.66 -20.79
CA LEU A 481 -10.45 -4.81 -19.60
C LEU A 481 -9.37 -5.14 -18.58
N ILE A 482 -8.53 -4.18 -18.23
CA ILE A 482 -7.44 -4.34 -17.26
C ILE A 482 -7.49 -3.31 -16.14
N GLY A 483 -7.04 -3.75 -14.96
CA GLY A 483 -6.78 -2.94 -13.79
C GLY A 483 -8.03 -2.47 -13.06
N ARG A 484 -7.93 -2.51 -11.75
CA ARG A 484 -8.90 -1.97 -10.79
C ARG A 484 -8.17 -1.33 -9.62
N ASP A 485 -6.87 -1.06 -9.79
CA ASP A 485 -6.13 -0.32 -8.78
C ASP A 485 -6.54 1.16 -8.78
N ASN A 486 -6.24 1.84 -7.72
CA ASN A 486 -6.67 3.22 -7.51
C ASN A 486 -5.52 4.23 -7.63
N SER A 487 -4.36 3.80 -8.15
CA SER A 487 -3.14 4.63 -8.22
C SER A 487 -3.33 5.88 -9.04
N ILE A 488 -3.89 5.76 -10.26
CA ILE A 488 -4.14 6.90 -11.15
C ILE A 488 -5.00 7.95 -10.46
N ALA A 489 -6.07 7.49 -9.80
CA ALA A 489 -6.97 8.35 -9.06
C ALA A 489 -6.30 9.03 -7.86
N ARG A 490 -5.24 8.46 -7.31
CA ARG A 490 -4.51 8.96 -6.14
C ARG A 490 -3.18 9.64 -6.50
N HIS A 491 -2.96 9.94 -7.77
CA HIS A 491 -1.72 10.54 -8.27
C HIS A 491 -0.46 9.71 -7.94
N GLY A 492 -0.62 8.41 -7.76
CA GLY A 492 0.47 7.47 -7.66
C GLY A 492 1.07 7.16 -9.03
N ILE A 493 2.34 6.75 -9.06
CA ILE A 493 3.05 6.39 -10.29
C ILE A 493 3.33 4.88 -10.39
N HIS A 494 2.83 4.10 -9.46
CA HIS A 494 2.93 2.64 -9.43
C HIS A 494 1.64 2.03 -8.86
N GLY A 495 1.31 0.82 -9.30
CA GLY A 495 0.16 0.06 -8.85
C GLY A 495 0.38 -1.43 -9.12
N LEU A 496 -0.64 -2.14 -9.59
CA LEU A 496 -0.49 -3.51 -10.04
C LEU A 496 0.21 -3.56 -11.39
N TYR A 497 1.31 -4.31 -11.43
CA TYR A 497 2.12 -4.49 -12.62
C TYR A 497 1.48 -5.47 -13.62
N TRP A 498 1.57 -5.11 -14.90
CA TRP A 498 1.15 -5.96 -16.02
C TRP A 498 2.27 -6.03 -17.05
N LEU A 499 2.47 -7.20 -17.64
CA LEU A 499 3.40 -7.38 -18.75
C LEU A 499 2.69 -8.05 -19.91
N PHE A 500 2.68 -7.37 -21.05
CA PHE A 500 2.13 -7.89 -22.31
C PHE A 500 3.22 -8.14 -23.33
N ASN A 501 3.09 -9.25 -24.03
CA ASN A 501 3.93 -9.62 -25.17
C ASN A 501 3.06 -9.60 -26.42
N VAL A 502 3.42 -8.76 -27.37
CA VAL A 502 2.66 -8.56 -28.59
C VAL A 502 3.49 -9.00 -29.78
N ASP A 503 3.01 -9.99 -30.50
CA ASP A 503 3.63 -10.51 -31.71
C ASP A 503 3.37 -9.55 -32.86
N VAL A 504 4.45 -9.11 -33.51
CA VAL A 504 4.42 -8.21 -34.68
C VAL A 504 5.04 -8.96 -35.86
N ALA A 505 4.22 -9.42 -36.78
CA ALA A 505 4.72 -10.08 -37.98
C ALA A 505 5.60 -9.12 -38.80
N GLY A 506 6.78 -9.56 -39.22
CA GLY A 506 7.70 -8.77 -40.04
C GLY A 506 7.08 -8.24 -41.33
N SER A 507 6.10 -8.96 -41.88
CA SER A 507 5.33 -8.53 -43.07
C SER A 507 4.52 -7.22 -42.84
N LYS A 508 4.26 -6.83 -41.60
CA LYS A 508 3.57 -5.56 -41.25
C LYS A 508 4.54 -4.39 -41.08
N LEU A 509 5.82 -4.66 -41.01
CA LEU A 509 6.87 -3.65 -40.86
C LEU A 509 7.37 -3.19 -42.25
N VAL A 510 7.91 -1.98 -42.34
CA VAL A 510 8.48 -1.42 -43.58
C VAL A 510 9.92 -0.95 -43.36
N GLU A 511 10.76 -1.01 -44.39
CA GLU A 511 12.06 -0.36 -44.39
C GLU A 511 11.89 1.14 -44.18
N GLY A 512 12.62 1.74 -43.28
CA GLY A 512 12.50 3.13 -42.88
C GLY A 512 11.54 3.34 -41.70
N GLU A 513 10.76 4.41 -41.73
CA GLU A 513 9.89 4.81 -40.61
C GLU A 513 8.69 3.86 -40.43
N ASN A 514 8.55 3.37 -39.21
CA ASN A 514 7.40 2.62 -38.72
C ASN A 514 6.72 3.38 -37.59
N THR A 515 5.45 3.12 -37.37
CA THR A 515 4.68 3.72 -36.26
C THR A 515 3.89 2.65 -35.52
N LEU A 516 4.10 2.57 -34.22
CA LEU A 516 3.23 1.85 -33.30
C LEU A 516 2.19 2.81 -32.73
N PHE A 517 0.94 2.36 -32.66
CA PHE A 517 -0.16 3.08 -32.04
C PHE A 517 -0.60 2.32 -30.79
N LEU A 518 -0.44 2.94 -29.61
CA LEU A 518 -0.90 2.46 -28.33
C LEU A 518 -2.17 3.22 -27.96
N THR A 519 -3.31 2.57 -28.08
CA THR A 519 -4.62 3.21 -27.88
C THR A 519 -5.25 2.71 -26.59
N GLN A 520 -5.67 3.64 -25.74
CA GLN A 520 -6.57 3.42 -24.61
C GLN A 520 -7.95 3.96 -25.03
N PRO A 521 -8.93 3.11 -25.44
CA PRO A 521 -10.17 3.57 -26.05
C PRO A 521 -11.27 3.93 -25.05
N ARG A 522 -11.15 3.50 -23.79
CA ARG A 522 -12.20 3.70 -22.78
C ARG A 522 -12.20 5.13 -22.25
N SER A 523 -13.38 5.72 -22.14
CA SER A 523 -13.50 7.16 -21.85
C SER A 523 -14.76 7.52 -21.07
N VAL A 524 -15.17 6.69 -20.08
CA VAL A 524 -16.38 6.94 -19.26
C VAL A 524 -16.08 7.58 -17.91
N SER A 525 -14.82 7.65 -17.51
CA SER A 525 -14.38 8.21 -16.22
C SER A 525 -13.05 8.94 -16.38
N PRO A 526 -12.80 10.02 -15.61
CA PRO A 526 -11.51 10.70 -15.61
C PRO A 526 -10.37 9.84 -15.02
N PHE A 527 -10.71 8.77 -14.32
CA PHE A 527 -9.75 7.89 -13.66
C PHE A 527 -9.40 6.66 -14.50
N GLN A 528 -9.98 6.50 -15.66
CA GLN A 528 -9.60 5.45 -16.59
C GLN A 528 -8.31 5.80 -17.28
N GLY A 529 -7.35 4.89 -17.25
CA GLY A 529 -6.06 5.14 -17.87
C GLY A 529 -5.08 4.01 -17.70
N ILE A 530 -3.96 4.16 -18.38
CA ILE A 530 -2.79 3.28 -18.34
C ILE A 530 -1.59 4.14 -17.98
N MET A 531 -0.78 3.68 -17.05
CA MET A 531 0.55 4.21 -16.79
C MET A 531 1.58 3.17 -17.24
N TYR A 532 2.36 3.52 -18.25
CA TYR A 532 3.42 2.65 -18.74
C TYR A 532 4.62 2.70 -17.80
N ASP A 533 5.29 1.56 -17.64
CA ASP A 533 6.55 1.39 -16.94
C ASP A 533 7.70 1.31 -17.96
N TYR A 534 7.55 0.42 -18.94
CA TYR A 534 8.61 0.15 -19.89
C TYR A 534 8.06 -0.44 -21.20
N ILE A 535 8.65 -0.05 -22.31
CA ILE A 535 8.28 -0.55 -23.65
C ILE A 535 9.56 -0.96 -24.37
N ARG A 536 9.60 -2.18 -24.91
CA ARG A 536 10.74 -2.70 -25.65
C ARG A 536 10.31 -3.43 -26.92
N PHE A 537 11.01 -3.17 -28.01
CA PHE A 537 10.84 -3.87 -29.26
C PHE A 537 12.06 -4.75 -29.54
N GLU A 538 11.80 -6.02 -29.77
CA GLU A 538 12.82 -7.05 -29.96
C GLU A 538 12.82 -7.56 -31.40
N ALA A 539 14.01 -7.83 -31.93
CA ALA A 539 14.21 -8.56 -33.17
C ALA A 539 13.68 -10.02 -33.03
N PRO A 540 13.48 -10.75 -34.13
CA PRO A 540 13.29 -12.20 -34.09
C PRO A 540 14.45 -12.90 -33.40
N SER A 541 14.19 -14.09 -32.81
CA SER A 541 15.17 -14.93 -32.09
C SER A 541 16.24 -15.51 -33.02
#